data_e9071a997764703bc3acd8121340ace3
#
_entry.id   e9071a997764703bc3acd8121340ace3
#
_cell.length_a   1.000
_cell.length_b   1.000
_cell.length_c   1.000
_cell.angle_alpha   90.00
_cell.angle_beta   90.00
_cell.angle_gamma   90.00
#
_symmetry.space_group_name_H-M   'P 1'
#
loop_
_entity.id
_entity.type
_entity.pdbx_description
1 polymer ?
#
loop_
_entity_poly.entity_id
_entity_poly.type
_entity_poly.pdbx_seq_one_letter_code
_entity_poly.pdbx_strand_id
1 'polypeptide(L)'
;YPGKGTLSLVDGLKGTSHYNDGCWQGWEGDDIDVILDLGERTLISKISAGFLESVGSWIFLPIHIAVSFSIEDKQFKNEKIIQLTEAPPDSPPERRTADFSGISELCRYIRIQAQNRKVCPDWHPGSGGKAWIFSDEIIIE
;
A
#
# COMPACT_ATOMS: atom_id res chain seq x y z
N TYR A 1 -4.55 -13.55 1.03
CA TYR A 1 -3.10 -13.74 0.98
C TYR A 1 -2.46 -12.96 2.12
N PRO A 2 -2.19 -13.59 3.26
CA PRO A 2 -1.68 -12.87 4.44
C PRO A 2 -0.17 -12.63 4.40
N GLY A 3 0.57 -13.15 3.42
CA GLY A 3 2.02 -13.12 3.42
C GLY A 3 2.55 -13.77 4.69
N LYS A 4 3.38 -13.03 5.45
CA LYS A 4 3.88 -13.45 6.76
C LYS A 4 3.19 -12.67 7.89
N GLY A 5 1.96 -12.21 7.67
CA GLY A 5 1.23 -11.34 8.57
C GLY A 5 1.62 -9.87 8.40
N THR A 6 1.22 -9.01 9.34
CA THR A 6 1.48 -7.57 9.24
C THR A 6 2.95 -7.21 9.17
N LEU A 7 3.84 -8.03 9.73
CA LEU A 7 5.28 -7.80 9.67
C LEU A 7 5.86 -7.92 8.26
N SER A 8 5.15 -8.56 7.32
CA SER A 8 5.63 -8.69 5.94
C SER A 8 5.76 -7.34 5.23
N LEU A 9 5.06 -6.31 5.69
CA LEU A 9 5.16 -4.96 5.12
C LEU A 9 6.45 -4.24 5.48
N VAL A 10 7.22 -4.73 6.46
CA VAL A 10 8.46 -4.11 6.94
C VAL A 10 9.61 -5.11 7.10
N ASP A 11 9.55 -6.22 6.39
CA ASP A 11 10.56 -7.28 6.51
C ASP A 11 11.73 -7.16 5.51
N GLY A 12 11.74 -6.11 4.68
CA GLY A 12 12.78 -5.89 3.68
C GLY A 12 12.62 -6.71 2.41
N LEU A 13 11.55 -7.49 2.29
CA LEU A 13 11.30 -8.37 1.15
C LEU A 13 10.34 -7.74 0.17
N LYS A 14 10.83 -7.43 -1.03
CA LYS A 14 9.99 -6.93 -2.12
C LYS A 14 9.40 -8.10 -2.91
N GLY A 15 8.14 -7.95 -3.30
CA GLY A 15 7.48 -8.90 -4.16
C GLY A 15 7.91 -8.78 -5.61
N THR A 16 7.63 -9.84 -6.38
CA THR A 16 7.78 -9.86 -7.84
C THR A 16 6.43 -9.50 -8.48
N SER A 17 6.31 -9.69 -9.79
CA SER A 17 5.02 -9.54 -10.47
C SER A 17 4.05 -10.70 -10.21
N HIS A 18 4.44 -11.69 -9.39
CA HIS A 18 3.63 -12.83 -9.05
C HIS A 18 3.06 -12.71 -7.64
N TYR A 19 1.74 -12.58 -7.51
CA TYR A 19 1.07 -12.35 -6.23
C TYR A 19 1.27 -13.51 -5.23
N ASN A 20 1.65 -14.69 -5.70
CA ASN A 20 1.81 -15.89 -4.88
C ASN A 20 3.26 -16.21 -4.52
N ASP A 21 4.20 -15.27 -4.66
CA ASP A 21 5.62 -15.50 -4.34
C ASP A 21 5.91 -15.51 -2.83
N GLY A 22 4.91 -15.26 -1.99
CA GLY A 22 5.05 -15.24 -0.53
C GLY A 22 5.47 -13.90 0.06
N CYS A 23 5.75 -12.90 -0.76
CA CYS A 23 6.15 -11.56 -0.31
C CYS A 23 4.98 -10.56 -0.25
N TRP A 24 3.83 -10.93 -0.79
CA TRP A 24 2.67 -10.07 -0.90
C TRP A 24 1.64 -10.36 0.19
N GLN A 25 1.08 -9.28 0.75
CA GLN A 25 -0.11 -9.34 1.60
C GLN A 25 -1.28 -8.72 0.85
N GLY A 26 -2.43 -9.41 0.85
CA GLY A 26 -3.61 -9.00 0.10
C GLY A 26 -4.79 -8.63 0.98
N TRP A 27 -5.55 -7.63 0.56
CA TRP A 27 -6.80 -7.18 1.18
C TRP A 27 -7.93 -7.29 0.16
N GLU A 28 -8.90 -8.17 0.42
CA GLU A 28 -10.05 -8.37 -0.45
C GLU A 28 -11.18 -7.44 -0.05
N GLY A 29 -11.51 -6.49 -0.93
CA GLY A 29 -12.61 -5.55 -0.70
C GLY A 29 -12.41 -4.58 0.45
N ASP A 30 -11.30 -4.65 1.17
CA ASP A 30 -11.00 -3.82 2.33
C ASP A 30 -9.88 -2.84 2.03
N ASP A 31 -9.90 -1.70 2.73
CA ASP A 31 -8.81 -0.73 2.68
C ASP A 31 -7.62 -1.21 3.51
N ILE A 32 -6.43 -0.73 3.14
CA ILE A 32 -5.27 -0.84 4.02
C ILE A 32 -5.32 0.32 5.01
N ASP A 33 -5.20 0.02 6.29
CA ASP A 33 -5.08 1.01 7.35
C ASP A 33 -4.16 0.43 8.42
N VAL A 34 -2.89 0.83 8.37
CA VAL A 34 -1.87 0.33 9.28
C VAL A 34 -1.15 1.48 9.96
N ILE A 35 -0.72 1.22 11.18
CA ILE A 35 0.09 2.15 11.97
C ILE A 35 1.43 1.47 12.24
N LEU A 36 2.50 2.15 11.86
CA LEU A 36 3.86 1.71 12.13
C LEU A 36 4.40 2.45 13.36
N ASP A 37 4.88 1.70 14.33
CA ASP A 37 5.57 2.24 15.51
C ASP A 37 7.07 2.16 15.26
N LEU A 38 7.72 3.31 15.15
CA LEU A 38 9.17 3.40 14.91
C LEU A 38 9.98 3.09 16.18
N GLY A 39 9.32 2.94 17.33
CA GLY A 39 9.95 2.65 18.61
C GLY A 39 10.44 3.89 19.37
N GLU A 40 10.77 4.94 18.66
CA GLU A 40 11.21 6.22 19.20
C GLU A 40 10.93 7.35 18.21
N ARG A 41 11.03 8.59 18.66
CA ARG A 41 10.90 9.75 17.78
C ARG A 41 12.02 9.75 16.75
N THR A 42 11.65 9.81 15.48
CA THR A 42 12.57 9.72 14.35
C THR A 42 12.22 10.81 13.33
N LEU A 43 13.23 11.45 12.80
CA LEU A 43 13.03 12.42 11.71
C LEU A 43 12.93 11.66 10.39
N ILE A 44 11.79 11.80 9.71
CA ILE A 44 11.47 11.09 8.48
C ILE A 44 11.58 12.03 7.28
N SER A 45 12.24 11.55 6.22
CA SER A 45 12.42 12.30 4.97
C SER A 45 11.70 11.69 3.79
N LYS A 46 11.48 10.36 3.79
CA LYS A 46 10.88 9.65 2.67
C LYS A 46 10.13 8.40 3.12
N ILE A 47 9.03 8.10 2.45
CA ILE A 47 8.28 6.86 2.61
C ILE A 47 8.01 6.29 1.22
N SER A 48 8.25 5.00 1.04
CA SER A 48 7.92 4.27 -0.19
C SER A 48 7.08 3.05 0.16
N ALA A 49 6.05 2.78 -0.63
CA ALA A 49 5.21 1.59 -0.47
C ALA A 49 5.04 0.90 -1.82
N GLY A 50 5.21 -0.43 -1.83
CA GLY A 50 5.06 -1.24 -3.04
C GLY A 50 3.66 -1.82 -3.16
N PHE A 51 3.10 -1.77 -4.37
CA PHE A 51 1.80 -2.34 -4.71
C PHE A 51 1.91 -3.16 -5.98
N LEU A 52 1.09 -4.20 -6.07
CA LEU A 52 0.99 -5.02 -7.27
C LEU A 52 -0.22 -4.56 -8.09
N GLU A 53 0.00 -4.38 -9.40
CA GLU A 53 -1.08 -4.20 -10.36
C GLU A 53 -1.14 -5.45 -11.24
N SER A 54 -2.18 -6.26 -11.05
CA SER A 54 -2.42 -7.50 -11.81
C SER A 54 -3.92 -7.65 -12.03
N VAL A 55 -4.42 -6.87 -12.97
CA VAL A 55 -5.87 -6.74 -13.23
C VAL A 55 -6.51 -8.08 -13.59
N GLY A 56 -5.80 -8.93 -14.35
CA GLY A 56 -6.29 -10.27 -14.68
C GLY A 56 -6.48 -11.18 -13.47
N SER A 57 -5.82 -10.89 -12.36
CA SER A 57 -5.96 -11.61 -11.10
C SER A 57 -6.81 -10.85 -10.08
N TRP A 58 -7.59 -9.85 -10.54
CA TRP A 58 -8.47 -9.01 -9.72
C TRP A 58 -7.72 -8.12 -8.72
N ILE A 59 -6.45 -7.84 -9.00
CA ILE A 59 -5.57 -7.02 -8.16
C ILE A 59 -5.41 -5.65 -8.81
N PHE A 60 -5.87 -4.61 -8.12
CA PHE A 60 -5.87 -3.24 -8.61
C PHE A 60 -4.97 -2.37 -7.73
N LEU A 61 -4.48 -1.27 -8.30
CA LEU A 61 -3.85 -0.23 -7.49
C LEU A 61 -4.91 0.42 -6.57
N PRO A 62 -4.49 0.88 -5.38
CA PRO A 62 -5.39 1.69 -4.55
C PRO A 62 -5.86 2.93 -5.30
N ILE A 63 -7.05 3.42 -4.96
CA ILE A 63 -7.58 4.66 -5.53
C ILE A 63 -6.68 5.83 -5.13
N HIS A 64 -6.25 5.86 -3.84
CA HIS A 64 -5.25 6.80 -3.35
C HIS A 64 -4.54 6.19 -2.14
N ILE A 65 -3.36 6.71 -1.84
CA ILE A 65 -2.57 6.32 -0.68
C ILE A 65 -2.30 7.58 0.15
N ALA A 66 -2.55 7.49 1.46
CA ALA A 66 -2.34 8.58 2.40
C ALA A 66 -1.37 8.16 3.51
N VAL A 67 -0.47 9.06 3.88
CA VAL A 67 0.40 8.89 5.04
C VAL A 67 0.18 10.05 5.99
N SER A 68 0.19 9.78 7.28
CA SER A 68 0.08 10.78 8.33
C SER A 68 0.96 10.42 9.52
N PHE A 69 1.25 11.40 10.37
CA PHE A 69 2.32 11.30 11.33
C PHE A 69 1.84 11.67 12.73
N SER A 70 2.39 10.99 13.75
CA SER A 70 2.07 11.29 15.14
C SER A 70 3.27 11.04 16.04
N ILE A 71 3.40 11.82 17.08
CA ILE A 71 4.31 11.56 18.21
C ILE A 71 3.60 10.63 19.19
N GLU A 72 2.28 10.78 19.34
CA GLU A 72 1.40 9.92 20.12
C GLU A 72 0.46 9.18 19.16
N ASP A 73 0.12 7.93 19.45
CA ASP A 73 -0.57 7.02 18.54
C ASP A 73 -2.01 7.42 18.13
N LYS A 74 -2.54 8.53 18.67
CA LYS A 74 -3.93 8.94 18.44
C LYS A 74 -4.10 10.29 17.74
N GLN A 75 -3.02 11.01 17.49
CA GLN A 75 -3.09 12.38 16.95
C GLN A 75 -2.30 12.49 15.65
N PHE A 76 -2.81 11.87 14.60
CA PHE A 76 -2.18 11.91 13.29
C PHE A 76 -2.46 13.23 12.57
N LYS A 77 -1.42 13.82 11.97
CA LYS A 77 -1.47 15.12 11.30
C LYS A 77 -0.55 15.16 10.10
N ASN A 78 -0.60 16.26 9.36
CA ASN A 78 0.24 16.54 8.20
C ASN A 78 0.09 15.46 7.11
N GLU A 79 -1.16 15.05 6.86
CA GLU A 79 -1.48 14.03 5.87
C GLU A 79 -0.98 14.41 4.47
N LYS A 80 -0.35 13.45 3.80
CA LYS A 80 0.04 13.55 2.40
C LYS A 80 -0.65 12.45 1.62
N ILE A 81 -1.20 12.80 0.45
CA ILE A 81 -1.97 11.88 -0.38
C ILE A 81 -1.36 11.86 -1.77
N ILE A 82 -1.20 10.66 -2.34
CA ILE A 82 -0.82 10.49 -3.74
C ILE A 82 -1.75 9.50 -4.43
N GLN A 83 -1.79 9.60 -5.76
CA GLN A 83 -2.47 8.63 -6.62
C GLN A 83 -1.47 8.05 -7.60
N LEU A 84 -1.53 6.73 -7.81
CA LEU A 84 -0.75 6.06 -8.83
C LEU A 84 -1.55 6.01 -10.13
N THR A 85 -0.85 6.20 -11.26
CA THR A 85 -1.47 6.09 -12.58
C THR A 85 -1.69 4.62 -12.92
N GLU A 86 -2.93 4.24 -13.20
CA GLU A 86 -3.27 2.89 -13.61
C GLU A 86 -2.76 2.61 -15.03
N ALA A 87 -2.24 1.39 -15.24
CA ALA A 87 -1.89 0.93 -16.57
C ALA A 87 -3.15 0.55 -17.37
N PRO A 88 -3.07 0.45 -18.71
CA PRO A 88 -4.19 -0.05 -19.51
C PRO A 88 -4.67 -1.42 -19.01
N PRO A 89 -5.99 -1.73 -19.17
CA PRO A 89 -6.60 -2.94 -18.58
C PRO A 89 -5.96 -4.27 -18.96
N ASP A 90 -5.34 -4.36 -20.12
CA ASP A 90 -4.72 -5.57 -20.66
C ASP A 90 -3.20 -5.63 -20.40
N SER A 91 -2.68 -4.76 -19.55
CA SER A 91 -1.26 -4.74 -19.21
C SER A 91 -0.85 -5.96 -18.38
N PRO A 92 0.41 -6.44 -18.54
CA PRO A 92 0.91 -7.53 -17.72
C PRO A 92 1.04 -7.13 -16.25
N PRO A 93 1.08 -8.10 -15.31
CA PRO A 93 1.32 -7.81 -13.90
C PRO A 93 2.62 -7.04 -13.69
N GLU A 94 2.58 -6.03 -12.83
CA GLU A 94 3.72 -5.16 -12.55
C GLU A 94 3.69 -4.66 -11.11
N ARG A 95 4.86 -4.64 -10.47
CA ARG A 95 5.02 -3.97 -9.19
C ARG A 95 5.13 -2.46 -9.40
N ARG A 96 4.33 -1.71 -8.66
CA ARG A 96 4.33 -0.24 -8.70
C ARG A 96 4.72 0.32 -7.34
N THR A 97 5.41 1.44 -7.33
CA THR A 97 5.86 2.07 -6.08
C THR A 97 5.18 3.41 -5.88
N ALA A 98 4.66 3.62 -4.67
CA ALA A 98 4.17 4.91 -4.21
C ALA A 98 5.27 5.59 -3.40
N ASP A 99 5.77 6.72 -3.88
CA ASP A 99 6.86 7.45 -3.26
C ASP A 99 6.37 8.78 -2.67
N PHE A 100 6.63 8.97 -1.37
CA PHE A 100 6.43 10.23 -0.67
C PHE A 100 7.79 10.80 -0.34
N SER A 101 8.19 11.87 -1.00
CA SER A 101 9.48 12.52 -0.78
C SER A 101 9.29 13.94 -0.23
N GLY A 102 10.39 14.57 0.17
CA GLY A 102 10.34 15.93 0.71
C GLY A 102 9.65 16.03 2.06
N ILE A 103 9.60 14.92 2.80
CA ILE A 103 9.02 14.88 4.15
C ILE A 103 10.05 15.45 5.14
N SER A 104 9.56 16.21 6.13
CA SER A 104 10.37 16.66 7.25
C SER A 104 9.50 16.57 8.50
N GLU A 105 9.35 15.35 9.01
CA GLU A 105 8.47 15.03 10.14
C GLU A 105 9.23 14.33 11.24
N LEU A 106 9.21 14.90 12.44
CA LEU A 106 9.64 14.20 13.65
C LEU A 106 8.44 13.45 14.21
N CYS A 107 8.48 12.13 14.19
CA CYS A 107 7.36 11.30 14.60
C CYS A 107 7.81 9.96 15.16
N ARG A 108 6.96 9.31 15.92
CA ARG A 108 7.13 7.92 16.34
C ARG A 108 6.21 6.98 15.59
N TYR A 109 5.02 7.45 15.20
CA TYR A 109 4.01 6.64 14.52
C TYR A 109 3.72 7.19 13.15
N ILE A 110 3.57 6.29 12.19
CA ILE A 110 3.17 6.61 10.82
C ILE A 110 1.94 5.78 10.50
N ARG A 111 0.86 6.45 10.10
CA ARG A 111 -0.36 5.78 9.63
C ARG A 111 -0.35 5.78 8.11
N ILE A 112 -0.58 4.62 7.54
CA ILE A 112 -0.66 4.44 6.09
C ILE A 112 -2.02 3.89 5.76
N GLN A 113 -2.74 4.62 4.90
CA GLN A 113 -4.07 4.26 4.45
C GLN A 113 -4.06 4.17 2.93
N ALA A 114 -4.58 3.06 2.39
CA ALA A 114 -4.73 2.87 0.97
C ALA A 114 -6.18 2.45 0.70
N GLN A 115 -6.87 3.22 -0.12
CA GLN A 115 -8.29 2.98 -0.39
C GLN A 115 -8.46 1.93 -1.48
N ASN A 116 -9.12 0.82 -1.13
CA ASN A 116 -9.47 -0.23 -2.07
C ASN A 116 -10.59 0.24 -3.01
N ARG A 117 -10.51 -0.19 -4.27
CA ARG A 117 -11.59 0.01 -5.25
C ARG A 117 -12.89 -0.68 -4.82
N LYS A 118 -12.79 -1.72 -4.00
CA LYS A 118 -13.86 -2.51 -3.38
C LYS A 118 -14.46 -3.54 -4.32
N VAL A 119 -14.86 -3.14 -5.52
CA VAL A 119 -15.44 -4.03 -6.53
C VAL A 119 -14.72 -3.86 -7.85
N CYS A 120 -14.68 -4.93 -8.64
CA CYS A 120 -14.12 -4.88 -9.98
C CYS A 120 -15.01 -4.00 -10.87
N PRO A 121 -14.42 -3.15 -11.73
CA PRO A 121 -15.18 -2.24 -12.59
C PRO A 121 -15.94 -2.98 -13.67
N ASP A 122 -16.89 -2.28 -14.31
CA ASP A 122 -17.82 -2.87 -15.31
C ASP A 122 -17.12 -3.53 -16.49
N TRP A 123 -15.98 -2.99 -16.92
CA TRP A 123 -15.20 -3.52 -18.04
C TRP A 123 -14.39 -4.78 -17.68
N HIS A 124 -14.30 -5.14 -16.40
CA HIS A 124 -13.53 -6.29 -15.93
C HIS A 124 -14.35 -7.58 -16.04
N PRO A 125 -13.75 -8.74 -16.43
CA PRO A 125 -14.47 -10.02 -16.45
C PRO A 125 -15.08 -10.41 -15.10
N GLY A 126 -14.49 -9.96 -13.99
CA GLY A 126 -15.02 -10.18 -12.64
C GLY A 126 -15.91 -9.05 -12.14
N SER A 127 -16.50 -8.24 -13.03
CA SER A 127 -17.37 -7.10 -12.68
C SER A 127 -18.36 -7.46 -11.58
N GLY A 128 -18.44 -6.61 -10.55
CA GLY A 128 -19.28 -6.84 -9.37
C GLY A 128 -18.66 -7.73 -8.30
N GLY A 129 -17.55 -8.43 -8.59
CA GLY A 129 -16.79 -9.17 -7.60
C GLY A 129 -15.86 -8.26 -6.78
N LYS A 130 -15.32 -8.80 -5.70
CA LYS A 130 -14.44 -8.02 -4.82
C LYS A 130 -13.08 -7.76 -5.48
N ALA A 131 -12.62 -6.52 -5.43
CA ALA A 131 -11.29 -6.14 -5.86
C ALA A 131 -10.28 -6.34 -4.73
N TRP A 132 -9.02 -6.65 -5.09
CA TRP A 132 -7.93 -6.84 -4.15
C TRP A 132 -6.93 -5.70 -4.22
N ILE A 133 -6.32 -5.37 -3.08
CA ILE A 133 -5.07 -4.60 -3.01
C ILE A 133 -4.00 -5.55 -2.50
N PHE A 134 -2.83 -5.56 -3.15
CA PHE A 134 -1.65 -6.28 -2.67
C PHE A 134 -0.52 -5.31 -2.42
N SER A 135 0.10 -5.40 -1.25
CA SER A 135 1.28 -4.62 -0.87
C SER A 135 2.37 -5.53 -0.34
N ASP A 136 3.63 -5.21 -0.62
CA ASP A 136 4.78 -6.02 -0.21
C ASP A 136 5.64 -5.37 0.87
N GLU A 137 6.06 -4.14 0.67
CA GLU A 137 7.06 -3.51 1.52
C GLU A 137 6.79 -2.03 1.68
N ILE A 138 6.97 -1.55 2.91
CA ILE A 138 6.96 -0.12 3.25
C ILE A 138 8.37 0.23 3.73
N ILE A 139 9.01 1.17 3.03
CA ILE A 139 10.36 1.61 3.34
C ILE A 139 10.29 3.03 3.89
N ILE A 140 10.89 3.22 5.07
CA ILE A 140 10.92 4.50 5.77
C ILE A 140 12.37 4.97 5.89
N GLU A 141 12.61 6.18 5.45
CA GLU A 141 13.95 6.79 5.47
C GLU A 141 13.95 8.15 6.17
#